data_5044b19cbd9b720995b1c4f6aea497e0
#
_entry.id   5044b19cbd9b720995b1c4f6aea497e0
#
_cell.length_a   1.000
_cell.length_b   1.000
_cell.length_c   1.000
_cell.angle_alpha   90.00
_cell.angle_beta   90.00
_cell.angle_gamma   90.00
#
_symmetry.space_group_name_H-M   'P 1'
#
loop_
_entity.id
_entity.type
_entity.pdbx_description
1 polymer ?
#
loop_
_entity_poly.entity_id
_entity_poly.type
_entity_poly.pdbx_seq_one_letter_code
_entity_poly.pdbx_strand_id
1 'polypeptide(L)'
;MKILLKNLYNIEPISFIKLSDKAYRIKTQDNDYVLKYVDNGNIDIIIEKLKILNIETFLFPIINNHGDYLSNYNNSNFLIYEWLKEEKVILKDLKLKFYK
;
A
#
# COMPACT_ATOMS: atom_id res chain seq x y z
N MET A 1 10.25 2.67 -11.99
CA MET A 1 9.20 2.75 -10.95
C MET A 1 8.46 4.10 -10.90
N LYS A 2 9.16 5.22 -11.01
CA LYS A 2 8.51 6.55 -11.00
C LYS A 2 7.45 6.71 -12.08
N ILE A 3 7.76 6.30 -13.31
CA ILE A 3 6.83 6.39 -14.44
C ILE A 3 5.62 5.50 -14.20
N LEU A 4 5.83 4.30 -13.68
CA LEU A 4 4.76 3.36 -13.40
C LEU A 4 3.81 3.89 -12.33
N LEU A 5 4.33 4.47 -11.26
CA LEU A 5 3.51 5.06 -10.20
C LEU A 5 2.69 6.24 -10.71
N LYS A 6 3.28 7.06 -11.58
CA LYS A 6 2.55 8.17 -12.21
C LYS A 6 1.40 7.64 -13.06
N ASN A 7 1.65 6.61 -13.86
CA ASN A 7 0.65 6.07 -14.78
C ASN A 7 -0.45 5.29 -14.07
N LEU A 8 -0.11 4.53 -13.03
CA LEU A 8 -1.07 3.67 -12.34
C LEU A 8 -1.82 4.37 -11.21
N TYR A 9 -1.18 5.30 -10.52
CA TYR A 9 -1.73 5.90 -9.30
C TYR A 9 -1.76 7.42 -9.34
N ASN A 10 -1.25 8.03 -10.39
CA ASN A 10 -1.08 9.48 -10.47
C ASN A 10 -0.21 10.02 -9.31
N ILE A 11 0.78 9.25 -8.92
CA ILE A 11 1.73 9.61 -7.87
C ILE A 11 3.04 10.05 -8.52
N GLU A 12 3.55 11.22 -8.15
CA GLU A 12 4.82 11.75 -8.65
C GLU A 12 5.87 11.71 -7.53
N PRO A 13 6.66 10.62 -7.46
CA PRO A 13 7.63 10.48 -6.37
C PRO A 13 8.77 11.47 -6.46
N ILE A 14 9.11 12.08 -5.32
CA ILE A 14 10.33 12.90 -5.18
C ILE A 14 11.47 11.99 -4.74
N SER A 15 11.21 11.10 -3.78
CA SER A 15 12.23 10.20 -3.26
C SER A 15 11.60 8.92 -2.72
N PHE A 16 12.43 7.90 -2.57
CA PHE A 16 12.06 6.62 -1.98
C PHE A 16 12.95 6.39 -0.76
N ILE A 17 12.35 6.00 0.36
CA ILE A 17 13.08 5.69 1.59
C ILE A 17 12.80 4.23 1.92
N LYS A 18 13.84 3.42 1.98
CA LYS A 18 13.71 2.00 2.31
C LYS A 18 13.33 1.84 3.77
N LEU A 19 12.23 1.15 4.04
CA LEU A 19 11.78 0.84 5.38
C LEU A 19 12.15 -0.58 5.79
N SER A 20 12.14 -1.50 4.83
CA SER A 20 12.52 -2.88 5.01
C SER A 20 12.84 -3.46 3.63
N ASP A 21 13.18 -4.76 3.57
CA ASP A 21 13.48 -5.39 2.29
C ASP A 21 12.30 -5.37 1.32
N LYS A 22 11.08 -5.27 1.84
CA LYS A 22 9.87 -5.31 1.02
C LYS A 22 9.03 -4.05 1.09
N ALA A 23 9.47 -3.02 1.79
CA ALA A 23 8.66 -1.82 1.98
C ALA A 23 9.49 -0.55 1.78
N TYR A 24 8.89 0.42 1.10
CA TYR A 24 9.49 1.72 0.82
C TYR A 24 8.49 2.83 1.12
N ARG A 25 8.97 3.91 1.72
CA ARG A 25 8.19 5.13 1.84
C ARG A 25 8.40 5.96 0.60
N ILE A 26 7.32 6.39 -0.02
CA ILE A 26 7.35 7.24 -1.21
C ILE A 26 7.04 8.66 -0.77
N LYS A 27 7.97 9.57 -0.95
CA LYS A 27 7.76 11.00 -0.64
C LYS A 27 7.33 11.72 -1.90
N THR A 28 6.25 12.50 -1.79
CA THR A 28 5.79 13.38 -2.84
C THR A 28 5.68 14.79 -2.32
N GLN A 29 5.32 15.73 -3.18
CA GLN A 29 5.19 17.12 -2.79
C GLN A 29 4.05 17.32 -1.77
N ASP A 30 2.96 16.61 -1.94
CA ASP A 30 1.75 16.82 -1.14
C ASP A 30 1.56 15.77 -0.04
N ASN A 31 1.78 14.51 -0.37
CA ASN A 31 1.52 13.39 0.54
C ASN A 31 2.63 12.37 0.46
N ASP A 32 2.70 11.52 1.47
CA ASP A 32 3.59 10.37 1.45
C ASP A 32 2.76 9.11 1.29
N TYR A 33 3.41 8.07 0.75
CA TYR A 33 2.78 6.76 0.52
C TYR A 33 3.73 5.67 0.96
N VAL A 34 3.23 4.46 1.06
CA VAL A 34 4.04 3.26 1.32
C VAL A 34 3.83 2.29 0.18
N LEU A 35 4.92 1.85 -0.43
CA LEU A 35 4.92 0.77 -1.40
C LEU A 35 5.37 -0.50 -0.67
N LYS A 36 4.58 -1.55 -0.76
CA LYS A 36 4.89 -2.81 -0.11
C LYS A 36 4.87 -3.93 -1.14
N TYR A 37 5.99 -4.64 -1.30
CA TYR A 37 6.04 -5.83 -2.13
C TYR A 37 5.38 -7.00 -1.42
N VAL A 38 4.59 -7.77 -2.17
CA VAL A 38 3.85 -8.91 -1.65
C VAL A 38 4.04 -10.11 -2.57
N ASP A 39 3.99 -11.31 -1.99
CA ASP A 39 4.16 -12.53 -2.75
C ASP A 39 2.85 -13.16 -3.20
N ASN A 40 1.74 -12.75 -2.59
CA ASN A 40 0.44 -13.38 -2.82
C ASN A 40 -0.33 -12.69 -3.95
N GLY A 41 -0.51 -13.40 -5.08
CA GLY A 41 -1.27 -12.88 -6.22
C GLY A 41 -2.78 -12.80 -5.98
N ASN A 42 -3.28 -13.38 -4.88
CA ASN A 42 -4.71 -13.38 -4.56
C ASN A 42 -5.10 -12.28 -3.59
N ILE A 43 -4.22 -11.31 -3.36
CA ILE A 43 -4.45 -10.25 -2.37
C ILE A 43 -5.70 -9.43 -2.66
N ASP A 44 -6.03 -9.21 -3.93
CA ASP A 44 -7.23 -8.45 -4.31
C ASP A 44 -8.50 -9.15 -3.80
N ILE A 45 -8.55 -10.47 -3.93
CA ILE A 45 -9.69 -11.26 -3.45
C ILE A 45 -9.79 -11.18 -1.93
N ILE A 46 -8.67 -11.26 -1.24
CA ILE A 46 -8.64 -11.19 0.22
C ILE A 46 -9.13 -9.83 0.70
N ILE A 47 -8.68 -8.74 0.05
CA ILE A 47 -9.08 -7.39 0.41
C ILE A 47 -10.58 -7.19 0.20
N GLU A 48 -11.12 -7.67 -0.94
CA GLU A 48 -12.55 -7.55 -1.20
C GLU A 48 -13.38 -8.31 -0.15
N LYS A 49 -12.93 -9.48 0.29
CA LYS A 49 -13.60 -10.20 1.36
C LYS A 49 -13.57 -9.45 2.68
N LEU A 50 -12.46 -8.79 2.99
CA LEU A 50 -12.35 -7.99 4.21
C LEU A 50 -13.28 -6.78 4.16
N LYS A 51 -13.45 -6.17 2.99
CA LYS A 51 -14.38 -5.06 2.82
C LYS A 51 -15.83 -5.48 3.04
N ILE A 52 -16.21 -6.64 2.53
CA ILE A 52 -17.55 -7.19 2.72
C ILE A 52 -17.84 -7.41 4.20
N LEU A 53 -16.85 -7.83 4.98
CA LEU A 53 -16.99 -8.01 6.42
C LEU A 53 -17.04 -6.69 7.19
N ASN A 54 -16.85 -5.56 6.49
CA ASN A 54 -16.93 -4.22 7.07
C ASN A 54 -15.99 -4.03 8.26
N ILE A 55 -14.73 -4.43 8.09
CA ILE A 55 -13.70 -4.27 9.14
C ILE A 55 -13.12 -2.87 9.03
N GLU A 56 -13.65 -1.94 9.82
CA GLU A 56 -13.28 -0.52 9.76
C GLU A 56 -11.86 -0.23 10.22
N THR A 57 -11.31 -1.09 11.05
CA THR A 57 -9.97 -0.90 11.60
C THR A 57 -8.86 -1.33 10.66
N PHE A 58 -9.20 -1.84 9.49
CA PHE A 58 -8.22 -2.33 8.52
C PHE A 58 -7.83 -1.23 7.55
N LEU A 59 -6.52 -1.03 7.36
CA LEU A 59 -6.02 -0.07 6.38
C LEU A 59 -5.96 -0.73 5.01
N PHE A 60 -6.73 -0.21 4.05
CA PHE A 60 -6.78 -0.76 2.71
C PHE A 60 -5.80 -0.05 1.78
N PRO A 61 -5.20 -0.79 0.83
CA PRO A 61 -4.36 -0.16 -0.18
C PRO A 61 -5.19 0.67 -1.17
N ILE A 62 -4.49 1.52 -1.93
CA ILE A 62 -5.09 2.36 -2.96
C ILE A 62 -5.30 1.54 -4.22
N ILE A 63 -6.45 1.72 -4.86
CA ILE A 63 -6.75 1.07 -6.14
C ILE A 63 -6.00 1.79 -7.27
N ASN A 64 -5.39 1.03 -8.17
CA ASN A 64 -4.73 1.60 -9.35
C ASN A 64 -5.76 1.97 -10.43
N ASN A 65 -5.31 2.52 -11.55
CA ASN A 65 -6.21 2.99 -12.60
C ASN A 65 -6.88 1.86 -13.39
N HIS A 66 -6.52 0.61 -13.13
CA HIS A 66 -7.19 -0.56 -13.69
C HIS A 66 -8.26 -1.12 -12.75
N GLY A 67 -8.44 -0.52 -11.58
CA GLY A 67 -9.39 -0.99 -10.58
C GLY A 67 -8.89 -2.10 -9.70
N ASP A 68 -7.58 -2.36 -9.69
CA ASP A 68 -6.96 -3.41 -8.90
C ASP A 68 -6.16 -2.83 -7.74
N TYR A 69 -6.09 -3.56 -6.63
CA TYR A 69 -5.19 -3.21 -5.54
C TYR A 69 -3.75 -3.60 -5.86
N LEU A 70 -3.60 -4.76 -6.49
CA LEU A 70 -2.29 -5.33 -6.81
C LEU A 70 -1.75 -4.74 -8.10
N SER A 71 -0.48 -4.36 -8.08
CA SER A 71 0.25 -3.92 -9.26
C SER A 71 1.51 -4.76 -9.41
N ASN A 72 2.11 -4.71 -10.59
CA ASN A 72 3.31 -5.52 -10.88
C ASN A 72 4.39 -4.64 -11.51
N TYR A 73 5.63 -4.88 -11.08
CA TYR A 73 6.80 -4.23 -11.65
C TYR A 73 7.97 -5.24 -11.62
N ASN A 74 8.54 -5.52 -12.78
CA ASN A 74 9.66 -6.46 -12.92
C ASN A 74 9.37 -7.81 -12.25
N ASN A 75 8.19 -8.37 -12.52
CA ASN A 75 7.74 -9.65 -11.97
C ASN A 75 7.55 -9.66 -10.46
N SER A 76 7.49 -8.49 -9.83
CA SER A 76 7.21 -8.37 -8.41
C SER A 76 5.86 -7.68 -8.21
N ASN A 77 5.03 -8.24 -7.36
CA ASN A 77 3.74 -7.67 -7.02
C ASN A 77 3.88 -6.67 -5.88
N PHE A 78 3.13 -5.58 -5.95
CA PHE A 78 3.18 -4.60 -4.87
C PHE A 78 1.82 -3.94 -4.64
N LEU A 79 1.68 -3.34 -3.44
CA LEU A 79 0.53 -2.57 -3.01
C LEU A 79 1.00 -1.16 -2.63
N ILE A 80 0.09 -0.18 -2.77
CA ILE A 80 0.36 1.20 -2.36
C ILE A 80 -0.64 1.57 -1.27
N TYR A 81 -0.13 2.13 -0.18
CA TYR A 81 -0.93 2.64 0.94
C TYR A 81 -0.65 4.12 1.13
N GLU A 82 -1.62 4.84 1.69
CA GLU A 82 -1.35 6.20 2.16
C GLU A 82 -0.52 6.16 3.44
N TRP A 83 0.39 7.11 3.58
CA TRP A 83 1.13 7.31 4.82
C TRP A 83 0.37 8.28 5.70
N LEU A 84 -0.24 7.78 6.76
CA LEU A 84 -1.06 8.59 7.66
C LEU A 84 -0.28 8.84 8.95
N LYS A 85 0.42 9.96 8.98
CA LYS A 85 1.32 10.30 10.09
C LYS A 85 0.64 10.32 11.45
N GLU A 86 -0.55 10.88 11.49
CA GLU A 86 -1.30 11.05 12.74
C GLU A 86 -1.88 9.74 13.24
N GLU A 87 -1.93 8.74 12.38
CA GLU A 87 -2.49 7.43 12.71
C GLU A 87 -1.44 6.35 12.90
N LYS A 88 -0.17 6.76 13.00
CA LYS A 88 0.92 5.81 13.26
C LYS A 88 0.68 4.95 14.48
N VAL A 89 0.18 5.57 15.55
CA VAL A 89 -0.11 4.84 16.80
C VAL A 89 -1.21 3.82 16.58
N ILE A 90 -2.24 4.21 15.83
CA ILE A 90 -3.36 3.32 15.51
C ILE A 90 -2.88 2.14 14.67
N LEU A 91 -2.04 2.40 13.67
CA LEU A 91 -1.46 1.33 12.85
C LEU A 91 -0.62 0.38 13.68
N LYS A 92 0.10 0.89 14.65
CA LYS A 92 0.88 0.09 15.57
C LYS A 92 -0.01 -0.84 16.39
N ASP A 93 -1.11 -0.29 16.88
CA ASP A 93 -2.10 -1.07 17.64
C ASP A 93 -2.75 -2.14 16.78
N LEU A 94 -3.07 -1.81 15.54
CA LEU A 94 -3.62 -2.77 14.60
C LEU A 94 -2.66 -3.93 14.34
N LYS A 95 -1.37 -3.63 14.17
CA LYS A 95 -0.37 -4.66 14.01
C LYS A 95 -0.32 -5.60 15.21
N LEU A 96 -0.37 -5.05 16.41
CA LEU A 96 -0.36 -5.84 17.61
C LEU A 96 -1.59 -6.77 17.67
N LYS A 97 -2.73 -6.30 17.23
CA LYS A 97 -3.95 -7.12 17.18
C LYS A 97 -3.84 -8.25 16.17
N PHE A 98 -3.23 -8.00 15.04
CA PHE A 98 -3.13 -9.01 13.99
C PHE A 98 -2.06 -10.05 14.25
N TYR A 99 -1.02 -9.70 14.97
CA TYR A 99 0.06 -10.64 15.27
C TYR A 99 -0.17 -11.45 16.52
N LYS A 100 -1.27 -11.24 17.17
CA LYS A 100 -1.71 -12.10 18.27
C LYS A 100 -2.60 -13.21 17.74
#